data_c1c699843064c9dcf25dab83f608e475
#
_entry.id   c1c699843064c9dcf25dab83f608e475
#
_cell.length_a   1.000
_cell.length_b   1.000
_cell.length_c   1.000
_cell.angle_alpha   90.00
_cell.angle_beta   90.00
_cell.angle_gamma   90.00
#
_symmetry.space_group_name_H-M   'P 1'
#
loop_
_entity.id
_entity.type
_entity.pdbx_description
1 polymer ?
#
loop_
_entity_poly.entity_id
_entity_poly.type
_entity_poly.pdbx_seq_one_letter_code
_entity_poly.pdbx_strand_id
1 'polypeptide(L)'
;MKVTNDIIYVGVNDHQTDLFEGQYAVPNGLAYNSYVIRDEKVAVVDTVDVKFAHEWLDNVGAALGGTKPDYLIIQHMEPDHSANIYNFMKVYPDTTIVANEKTFVMMANFFREMDLEGRTLEVENGQTLSLGKHDLTFVFAPMVHWPEVMVTYDSTEKVLFSADGFGKFGANDVEEDWDDEARRYYIGIVGKYGTQVQNLLKVAATLDIQVICPLHGPILKENLGHYIEKYDIWSSYAVEKEGVMIAYTSVYGNTKKAAETLAAKLEEKGCPDVYVCDLARADMARAVENAFSYGKLVLATTTYNADIFPFMKIFIEHLTARN
;
A
#
# COMPACT_ATOMS: atom_id res chain seq x y z
N MET A 1 0.91 0.14 -20.49
CA MET A 1 0.48 -1.29 -20.61
C MET A 1 -1.03 -1.36 -20.52
N LYS A 2 -1.72 -2.26 -21.25
CA LYS A 2 -3.18 -2.45 -21.10
C LYS A 2 -3.50 -3.28 -19.85
N VAL A 3 -4.39 -2.76 -19.01
CA VAL A 3 -5.00 -3.50 -17.91
C VAL A 3 -6.16 -4.34 -18.44
N THR A 4 -7.08 -3.67 -19.15
CA THR A 4 -8.23 -4.26 -19.83
C THR A 4 -8.30 -3.69 -21.25
N ASN A 5 -9.46 -3.76 -21.92
CA ASN A 5 -9.61 -3.13 -23.23
C ASN A 5 -9.56 -1.61 -23.17
N ASP A 6 -10.19 -1.02 -22.13
CA ASP A 6 -10.42 0.40 -22.01
C ASP A 6 -9.57 1.05 -20.88
N ILE A 7 -8.99 0.23 -19.98
CA ILE A 7 -8.15 0.69 -18.86
C ILE A 7 -6.68 0.51 -19.21
N ILE A 8 -5.90 1.58 -19.08
CA ILE A 8 -4.47 1.63 -19.44
C ILE A 8 -3.66 2.03 -18.19
N TYR A 9 -2.66 1.25 -17.84
CA TYR A 9 -1.67 1.59 -16.83
C TYR A 9 -0.72 2.67 -17.37
N VAL A 10 -0.53 3.73 -16.59
CA VAL A 10 0.32 4.87 -16.93
C VAL A 10 1.30 5.24 -15.79
N GLY A 11 1.44 4.39 -14.79
CA GLY A 11 2.37 4.57 -13.68
C GLY A 11 3.84 4.50 -14.07
N VAL A 12 4.71 4.60 -13.07
CA VAL A 12 6.17 4.64 -13.19
C VAL A 12 6.84 3.71 -12.19
N ASN A 13 8.11 3.34 -12.44
CA ASN A 13 8.95 2.57 -11.54
C ASN A 13 10.09 3.46 -11.01
N ASP A 14 10.22 3.56 -9.68
CA ASP A 14 11.30 4.28 -9.00
C ASP A 14 12.39 3.29 -8.56
N HIS A 15 13.56 3.37 -9.17
CA HIS A 15 14.76 2.63 -8.78
C HIS A 15 15.79 3.51 -8.04
N GLN A 16 15.42 4.74 -7.66
CA GLN A 16 16.33 5.69 -7.05
C GLN A 16 16.09 5.85 -5.55
N THR A 17 14.84 5.65 -5.10
CA THR A 17 14.46 5.71 -3.69
C THR A 17 15.03 4.47 -2.98
N ASP A 18 15.80 4.69 -1.93
CA ASP A 18 16.38 3.65 -1.08
C ASP A 18 15.53 3.40 0.18
N LEU A 19 14.79 4.43 0.64
CA LEU A 19 13.90 4.37 1.79
C LEU A 19 12.53 4.94 1.45
N PHE A 20 11.47 4.13 1.55
CA PHE A 20 10.09 4.61 1.49
C PHE A 20 9.70 5.19 2.85
N GLU A 21 8.96 6.30 2.86
CA GLU A 21 8.63 7.08 4.08
C GLU A 21 9.85 7.36 4.99
N GLY A 22 11.07 7.33 4.43
CA GLY A 22 12.29 7.56 5.19
C GLY A 22 12.65 6.44 6.19
N GLN A 23 11.98 5.30 6.17
CA GLN A 23 12.17 4.22 7.15
C GLN A 23 12.15 2.80 6.57
N TYR A 24 11.48 2.56 5.44
CA TYR A 24 11.38 1.22 4.85
C TYR A 24 12.38 1.06 3.73
N ALA A 25 13.40 0.24 3.91
CA ALA A 25 14.36 -0.06 2.85
C ALA A 25 13.65 -0.73 1.65
N VAL A 26 13.86 -0.17 0.45
CA VAL A 26 13.27 -0.65 -0.80
C VAL A 26 14.36 -0.95 -1.84
N PRO A 27 15.16 -2.02 -1.62
CA PRO A 27 16.31 -2.32 -2.49
C PRO A 27 15.91 -2.65 -3.93
N ASN A 28 14.66 -3.07 -4.15
CA ASN A 28 14.07 -3.35 -5.45
C ASN A 28 13.22 -2.18 -5.98
N GLY A 29 13.40 -0.98 -5.41
CA GLY A 29 12.65 0.20 -5.81
C GLY A 29 11.20 0.19 -5.36
N LEU A 30 10.38 0.98 -6.06
CA LEU A 30 8.95 1.13 -5.79
C LEU A 30 8.21 1.43 -7.08
N ALA A 31 6.96 0.98 -7.21
CA ALA A 31 6.07 1.40 -8.29
C ALA A 31 5.10 2.45 -7.77
N TYR A 32 4.85 3.51 -8.55
CA TYR A 32 3.75 4.45 -8.34
C TYR A 32 2.77 4.27 -9.49
N ASN A 33 1.59 3.76 -9.18
CA ASN A 33 0.62 3.37 -10.19
C ASN A 33 -0.43 4.46 -10.42
N SER A 34 -0.76 4.65 -11.67
CA SER A 34 -1.84 5.51 -12.14
C SER A 34 -2.47 4.88 -13.36
N TYR A 35 -3.74 5.22 -13.63
CA TYR A 35 -4.51 4.55 -14.68
C TYR A 35 -5.31 5.56 -15.50
N VAL A 36 -5.52 5.25 -16.78
CA VAL A 36 -6.43 5.98 -17.67
C VAL A 36 -7.58 5.06 -18.06
N ILE A 37 -8.80 5.50 -17.85
CA ILE A 37 -10.04 4.84 -18.28
C ILE A 37 -10.55 5.57 -19.51
N ARG A 38 -10.60 4.89 -20.65
CA ARG A 38 -11.08 5.43 -21.93
C ARG A 38 -12.54 5.08 -22.14
N ASP A 39 -13.36 6.12 -22.26
CA ASP A 39 -14.79 5.99 -22.54
C ASP A 39 -15.29 7.26 -23.26
N GLU A 40 -16.61 7.48 -23.33
CA GLU A 40 -17.19 8.76 -23.81
C GLU A 40 -16.64 9.94 -23.02
N LYS A 41 -16.46 9.76 -21.71
CA LYS A 41 -15.68 10.64 -20.84
C LYS A 41 -14.45 9.89 -20.35
N VAL A 42 -13.31 10.55 -20.37
CA VAL A 42 -12.03 9.98 -20.01
C VAL A 42 -11.67 10.34 -18.58
N ALA A 43 -11.32 9.35 -17.78
CA ALA A 43 -10.85 9.55 -16.41
C ALA A 43 -9.39 9.12 -16.25
N VAL A 44 -8.63 9.88 -15.45
CA VAL A 44 -7.32 9.49 -14.92
C VAL A 44 -7.49 9.19 -13.43
N VAL A 45 -6.90 8.11 -12.95
CA VAL A 45 -7.00 7.69 -11.54
C VAL A 45 -5.65 7.85 -10.89
N ASP A 46 -5.60 8.71 -9.87
CA ASP A 46 -4.44 9.13 -9.11
C ASP A 46 -3.25 9.66 -9.93
N THR A 47 -2.25 10.17 -9.26
CA THR A 47 -1.00 10.63 -9.86
C THR A 47 0.18 9.84 -9.31
N VAL A 48 1.40 10.32 -9.46
CA VAL A 48 2.62 9.66 -9.00
C VAL A 48 3.50 10.64 -8.21
N ASP A 49 4.60 10.16 -7.62
CA ASP A 49 5.60 11.01 -6.95
C ASP A 49 6.10 12.14 -7.88
N VAL A 50 6.36 13.30 -7.29
CA VAL A 50 6.74 14.53 -8.02
C VAL A 50 8.00 14.36 -8.88
N LYS A 51 8.92 13.49 -8.50
CA LYS A 51 10.15 13.20 -9.26
C LYS A 51 9.87 12.68 -10.67
N PHE A 52 8.74 12.02 -10.85
CA PHE A 52 8.34 11.38 -12.10
C PHE A 52 7.29 12.17 -12.91
N ALA A 53 7.10 13.45 -12.61
CA ALA A 53 6.09 14.30 -13.26
C ALA A 53 6.14 14.24 -14.78
N HIS A 54 7.33 14.34 -15.39
CA HIS A 54 7.47 14.34 -16.85
C HIS A 54 7.15 12.97 -17.45
N GLU A 55 7.74 11.90 -16.92
CA GLU A 55 7.52 10.54 -17.39
C GLU A 55 6.05 10.15 -17.31
N TRP A 56 5.43 10.45 -16.16
CA TRP A 56 4.02 10.17 -15.95
C TRP A 56 3.11 10.95 -16.89
N LEU A 57 3.34 12.26 -17.07
CA LEU A 57 2.56 13.09 -17.99
C LEU A 57 2.71 12.64 -19.45
N ASP A 58 3.89 12.17 -19.85
CA ASP A 58 4.12 11.56 -21.17
C ASP A 58 3.35 10.25 -21.32
N ASN A 59 3.35 9.38 -20.29
CA ASN A 59 2.58 8.15 -20.26
C ASN A 59 1.07 8.42 -20.36
N VAL A 60 0.57 9.40 -19.60
CA VAL A 60 -0.84 9.86 -19.68
C VAL A 60 -1.15 10.39 -21.08
N GLY A 61 -0.32 11.28 -21.61
CA GLY A 61 -0.51 11.85 -22.95
C GLY A 61 -0.56 10.79 -24.04
N ALA A 62 0.33 9.80 -23.99
CA ALA A 62 0.33 8.65 -24.89
C ALA A 62 -0.94 7.79 -24.73
N ALA A 63 -1.38 7.56 -23.49
CA ALA A 63 -2.60 6.82 -23.22
C ALA A 63 -3.86 7.57 -23.68
N LEU A 64 -3.91 8.88 -23.57
CA LEU A 64 -5.01 9.73 -24.06
C LEU A 64 -5.13 9.73 -25.59
N GLY A 65 -4.01 9.58 -26.31
CA GLY A 65 -4.03 9.49 -27.77
C GLY A 65 -4.62 10.70 -28.48
N GLY A 66 -4.46 11.89 -27.89
CA GLY A 66 -4.96 13.15 -28.41
C GLY A 66 -6.35 13.56 -27.87
N THR A 67 -7.02 12.73 -27.08
CA THR A 67 -8.23 13.12 -26.34
C THR A 67 -7.83 13.90 -25.09
N LYS A 68 -8.78 14.66 -24.51
CA LYS A 68 -8.58 15.34 -23.22
C LYS A 68 -9.22 14.53 -22.12
N PRO A 69 -8.64 14.51 -20.90
CA PRO A 69 -9.28 13.91 -19.75
C PRO A 69 -10.42 14.81 -19.23
N ASP A 70 -11.59 14.20 -18.98
CA ASP A 70 -12.72 14.89 -18.33
C ASP A 70 -12.55 14.92 -16.82
N TYR A 71 -11.99 13.84 -16.26
CA TYR A 71 -11.87 13.65 -14.82
C TYR A 71 -10.45 13.24 -14.39
N LEU A 72 -10.04 13.77 -13.22
CA LEU A 72 -8.94 13.28 -12.42
C LEU A 72 -9.52 12.78 -11.09
N ILE A 73 -9.56 11.47 -10.88
CA ILE A 73 -10.07 10.85 -9.66
C ILE A 73 -8.92 10.71 -8.68
N ILE A 74 -9.06 11.28 -7.48
CA ILE A 74 -8.06 11.19 -6.41
C ILE A 74 -8.60 10.34 -5.29
N GLN A 75 -7.98 9.17 -5.11
CA GLN A 75 -8.33 8.22 -4.07
C GLN A 75 -7.56 8.45 -2.78
N HIS A 76 -6.31 8.98 -2.90
CA HIS A 76 -5.37 9.14 -1.79
C HIS A 76 -4.51 10.40 -1.92
N MET A 77 -4.27 11.07 -0.81
CA MET A 77 -3.56 12.36 -0.77
C MET A 77 -2.11 12.27 -0.32
N GLU A 78 -1.58 11.07 -0.08
CA GLU A 78 -0.15 10.95 0.17
C GLU A 78 0.65 11.51 -1.02
N PRO A 79 1.76 12.23 -0.78
CA PRO A 79 2.47 12.95 -1.85
C PRO A 79 2.93 12.10 -3.03
N ASP A 80 3.20 10.82 -2.82
CA ASP A 80 3.60 9.90 -3.89
C ASP A 80 2.45 9.50 -4.84
N HIS A 81 1.20 9.88 -4.50
CA HIS A 81 0.02 9.73 -5.35
C HIS A 81 -0.64 11.06 -5.69
N SER A 82 -0.32 12.14 -4.97
CA SER A 82 -1.01 13.44 -5.11
C SER A 82 -0.13 14.58 -5.60
N ALA A 83 1.20 14.48 -5.47
CA ALA A 83 2.10 15.62 -5.73
C ALA A 83 2.01 16.18 -7.16
N ASN A 84 1.57 15.38 -8.13
CA ASN A 84 1.43 15.82 -9.52
C ASN A 84 0.03 16.33 -9.88
N ILE A 85 -0.92 16.43 -8.95
CA ILE A 85 -2.24 17.00 -9.21
C ILE A 85 -2.11 18.40 -9.82
N TYR A 86 -1.28 19.26 -9.21
CA TYR A 86 -1.09 20.63 -9.69
C TYR A 86 -0.44 20.69 -11.10
N ASN A 87 0.54 19.84 -11.37
CA ASN A 87 1.17 19.73 -12.68
C ASN A 87 0.20 19.23 -13.73
N PHE A 88 -0.62 18.24 -13.41
CA PHE A 88 -1.66 17.72 -14.27
C PHE A 88 -2.69 18.78 -14.63
N MET A 89 -3.19 19.53 -13.65
CA MET A 89 -4.17 20.60 -13.87
C MET A 89 -3.64 21.79 -14.68
N LYS A 90 -2.31 21.98 -14.72
CA LYS A 90 -1.69 22.97 -15.64
C LYS A 90 -1.68 22.47 -17.07
N VAL A 91 -1.48 21.17 -17.30
CA VAL A 91 -1.48 20.58 -18.65
C VAL A 91 -2.90 20.39 -19.18
N TYR A 92 -3.83 20.01 -18.29
CA TYR A 92 -5.23 19.74 -18.61
C TYR A 92 -6.17 20.64 -17.78
N PRO A 93 -6.23 21.97 -18.08
CA PRO A 93 -6.93 22.94 -17.23
C PRO A 93 -8.46 22.77 -17.21
N ASP A 94 -9.03 22.07 -18.19
CA ASP A 94 -10.47 21.84 -18.31
C ASP A 94 -10.95 20.61 -17.52
N THR A 95 -10.02 19.83 -16.92
CA THR A 95 -10.33 18.60 -16.18
C THR A 95 -11.03 18.92 -14.86
N THR A 96 -12.02 18.12 -14.49
CA THR A 96 -12.68 18.14 -13.18
C THR A 96 -12.02 17.15 -12.24
N ILE A 97 -11.59 17.58 -11.05
CA ILE A 97 -11.09 16.70 -10.00
C ILE A 97 -12.28 16.07 -9.29
N VAL A 98 -12.26 14.74 -9.15
CA VAL A 98 -13.28 13.93 -8.46
C VAL A 98 -12.69 13.37 -7.19
N ALA A 99 -13.24 13.72 -6.04
CA ALA A 99 -12.75 13.26 -4.74
C ALA A 99 -13.81 13.45 -3.66
N ASN A 100 -13.55 12.94 -2.45
CA ASN A 100 -14.42 13.22 -1.31
C ASN A 100 -14.04 14.55 -0.60
N GLU A 101 -14.92 15.01 0.30
CA GLU A 101 -14.74 16.26 1.06
C GLU A 101 -13.38 16.37 1.74
N LYS A 102 -12.94 15.30 2.43
CA LYS A 102 -11.65 15.32 3.16
C LYS A 102 -10.46 15.48 2.23
N THR A 103 -10.49 14.83 1.08
CA THR A 103 -9.46 14.97 0.03
C THR A 103 -9.36 16.44 -0.41
N PHE A 104 -10.49 17.12 -0.66
CA PHE A 104 -10.46 18.53 -1.03
C PHE A 104 -9.92 19.43 0.10
N VAL A 105 -10.25 19.15 1.35
CA VAL A 105 -9.67 19.87 2.50
C VAL A 105 -8.15 19.69 2.56
N MET A 106 -7.63 18.47 2.35
CA MET A 106 -6.19 18.21 2.31
C MET A 106 -5.52 18.86 1.10
N MET A 107 -6.16 18.79 -0.07
CA MET A 107 -5.68 19.40 -1.31
C MET A 107 -5.54 20.93 -1.18
N ALA A 108 -6.48 21.60 -0.53
CA ALA A 108 -6.40 23.03 -0.26
C ALA A 108 -5.22 23.41 0.65
N ASN A 109 -4.79 22.49 1.53
CA ASN A 109 -3.60 22.69 2.38
C ASN A 109 -2.29 22.41 1.61
N PHE A 110 -2.27 21.41 0.73
CA PHE A 110 -1.08 21.03 -0.03
C PHE A 110 -0.81 21.98 -1.20
N PHE A 111 -1.85 22.46 -1.86
CA PHE A 111 -1.77 23.27 -3.08
C PHE A 111 -2.46 24.63 -2.93
N ARG A 112 -1.97 25.45 -2.01
CA ARG A 112 -2.58 26.75 -1.63
C ARG A 112 -2.77 27.74 -2.79
N GLU A 113 -1.98 27.60 -3.86
CA GLU A 113 -2.04 28.48 -5.04
C GLU A 113 -2.92 27.90 -6.16
N MET A 114 -3.49 26.71 -5.98
CA MET A 114 -4.31 26.06 -6.98
C MET A 114 -5.75 26.59 -6.90
N ASP A 115 -6.19 27.26 -7.94
CA ASP A 115 -7.59 27.61 -8.10
C ASP A 115 -8.39 26.40 -8.58
N LEU A 116 -9.39 26.00 -7.81
CA LEU A 116 -10.27 24.86 -8.10
C LEU A 116 -11.72 25.27 -8.36
N GLU A 117 -12.01 26.57 -8.45
CA GLU A 117 -13.38 27.05 -8.66
C GLU A 117 -13.99 26.46 -9.95
N GLY A 118 -15.13 25.79 -9.81
CA GLY A 118 -15.85 25.14 -10.91
C GLY A 118 -15.19 23.90 -11.49
N ARG A 119 -14.10 23.39 -10.88
CA ARG A 119 -13.32 22.22 -11.37
C ARG A 119 -13.26 21.08 -10.37
N THR A 120 -14.23 20.98 -9.49
CA THR A 120 -14.33 19.92 -8.49
C THR A 120 -15.68 19.21 -8.57
N LEU A 121 -15.66 17.91 -8.38
CA LEU A 121 -16.84 17.08 -8.18
C LEU A 121 -16.63 16.31 -6.86
N GLU A 122 -17.31 16.76 -5.82
CA GLU A 122 -17.33 16.06 -4.56
C GLU A 122 -18.26 14.85 -4.65
N VAL A 123 -17.80 13.69 -4.17
CA VAL A 123 -18.55 12.44 -4.20
C VAL A 123 -18.83 11.94 -2.79
N GLU A 124 -19.97 11.23 -2.66
CA GLU A 124 -20.37 10.58 -1.43
C GLU A 124 -20.04 9.07 -1.45
N ASN A 125 -20.04 8.45 -0.26
CA ASN A 125 -19.82 7.01 -0.16
C ASN A 125 -20.95 6.23 -0.84
N GLY A 126 -20.57 5.36 -1.77
CA GLY A 126 -21.50 4.57 -2.59
C GLY A 126 -22.05 5.31 -3.82
N GLN A 127 -21.65 6.57 -4.03
CA GLN A 127 -22.03 7.31 -5.24
C GLN A 127 -21.40 6.70 -6.48
N THR A 128 -22.11 6.75 -7.60
CA THR A 128 -21.63 6.28 -8.91
C THR A 128 -21.47 7.46 -9.88
N LEU A 129 -20.36 7.48 -10.61
CA LEU A 129 -20.07 8.36 -11.73
C LEU A 129 -20.04 7.57 -13.03
N SER A 130 -20.91 7.89 -13.98
CA SER A 130 -20.88 7.28 -15.30
C SER A 130 -19.94 8.02 -16.25
N LEU A 131 -19.11 7.27 -16.95
CA LEU A 131 -18.24 7.76 -18.03
C LEU A 131 -18.87 7.55 -19.43
N GLY A 132 -20.03 6.88 -19.48
CA GLY A 132 -20.71 6.43 -20.69
C GLY A 132 -20.98 4.93 -20.61
N LYS A 133 -20.02 4.10 -20.92
CA LYS A 133 -20.04 2.65 -20.76
C LYS A 133 -19.62 2.21 -19.34
N HIS A 134 -18.62 2.86 -18.77
CA HIS A 134 -18.09 2.55 -17.45
C HIS A 134 -18.86 3.30 -16.35
N ASP A 135 -19.24 2.57 -15.31
CA ASP A 135 -19.87 3.10 -14.10
C ASP A 135 -18.93 2.89 -12.92
N LEU A 136 -18.43 3.99 -12.38
CA LEU A 136 -17.44 4.04 -11.30
C LEU A 136 -18.14 4.31 -9.96
N THR A 137 -18.14 3.35 -9.05
CA THR A 137 -18.70 3.49 -7.70
C THR A 137 -17.58 3.77 -6.69
N PHE A 138 -17.73 4.84 -5.90
CA PHE A 138 -16.76 5.25 -4.89
C PHE A 138 -17.11 4.64 -3.52
N VAL A 139 -16.16 3.93 -2.92
CA VAL A 139 -16.30 3.35 -1.59
C VAL A 139 -15.27 3.97 -0.65
N PHE A 140 -15.74 4.62 0.41
CA PHE A 140 -14.84 5.23 1.37
C PHE A 140 -14.16 4.16 2.24
N ALA A 141 -12.84 4.30 2.36
CA ALA A 141 -11.97 3.41 3.11
C ALA A 141 -11.14 4.18 4.16
N PRO A 142 -11.79 4.95 5.07
CA PRO A 142 -11.09 5.81 5.99
C PRO A 142 -10.11 5.03 6.86
N MET A 143 -8.90 5.56 7.03
CA MET A 143 -7.78 4.94 7.75
C MET A 143 -7.21 3.66 7.10
N VAL A 144 -7.46 3.46 5.80
CA VAL A 144 -6.77 2.45 5.00
C VAL A 144 -5.92 3.14 3.90
N HIS A 145 -4.78 3.88 4.24
CA HIS A 145 -4.35 4.05 5.65
C HIS A 145 -4.56 5.49 6.17
N TRP A 146 -4.93 6.47 5.35
CA TRP A 146 -5.25 7.85 5.73
C TRP A 146 -6.77 8.10 5.82
N PRO A 147 -7.20 9.20 6.49
CA PRO A 147 -8.62 9.41 6.81
C PRO A 147 -9.51 9.73 5.61
N GLU A 148 -8.93 10.16 4.48
CA GLU A 148 -9.64 10.54 3.26
C GLU A 148 -9.72 9.40 2.23
N VAL A 149 -8.99 8.31 2.43
CA VAL A 149 -8.88 7.25 1.42
C VAL A 149 -10.25 6.77 0.95
N MET A 150 -10.40 6.66 -0.34
CA MET A 150 -11.50 5.96 -1.01
C MET A 150 -10.93 4.99 -2.04
N VAL A 151 -11.70 3.96 -2.37
CA VAL A 151 -11.42 3.05 -3.49
C VAL A 151 -12.51 3.21 -4.54
N THR A 152 -12.18 2.89 -5.79
CA THR A 152 -13.11 3.06 -6.92
C THR A 152 -13.36 1.70 -7.58
N TYR A 153 -14.63 1.30 -7.70
CA TYR A 153 -15.01 0.07 -8.38
C TYR A 153 -15.66 0.38 -9.73
N ASP A 154 -15.07 -0.11 -10.80
CA ASP A 154 -15.67 -0.14 -12.13
C ASP A 154 -16.50 -1.41 -12.29
N SER A 155 -17.80 -1.26 -12.34
CA SER A 155 -18.75 -2.38 -12.47
C SER A 155 -18.77 -3.00 -13.87
N THR A 156 -18.31 -2.27 -14.89
CA THR A 156 -18.32 -2.68 -16.29
C THR A 156 -17.22 -3.71 -16.60
N GLU A 157 -15.99 -3.44 -16.24
CA GLU A 157 -14.87 -4.36 -16.41
C GLU A 157 -14.47 -5.06 -15.10
N LYS A 158 -15.26 -4.84 -14.01
CA LYS A 158 -15.09 -5.49 -12.71
C LYS A 158 -13.71 -5.25 -12.10
N VAL A 159 -13.24 -4.00 -12.20
CA VAL A 159 -11.93 -3.56 -11.74
C VAL A 159 -12.07 -2.78 -10.44
N LEU A 160 -11.32 -3.17 -9.43
CA LEU A 160 -11.16 -2.41 -8.20
C LEU A 160 -9.84 -1.62 -8.26
N PHE A 161 -9.92 -0.29 -8.29
CA PHE A 161 -8.80 0.59 -7.98
C PHE A 161 -8.75 0.73 -6.46
N SER A 162 -7.78 0.10 -5.83
CA SER A 162 -7.81 -0.20 -4.40
C SER A 162 -7.03 0.79 -3.53
N ALA A 163 -6.64 1.95 -4.07
CA ALA A 163 -5.68 2.83 -3.43
C ALA A 163 -4.44 2.01 -2.99
N ASP A 164 -3.94 2.19 -1.77
CA ASP A 164 -2.81 1.43 -1.24
C ASP A 164 -3.16 -0.02 -0.85
N GLY A 165 -4.44 -0.34 -0.82
CA GLY A 165 -4.89 -1.70 -0.57
C GLY A 165 -4.34 -2.68 -1.60
N PHE A 166 -3.81 -3.83 -1.13
CA PHE A 166 -3.15 -4.87 -1.93
C PHE A 166 -1.84 -4.44 -2.58
N GLY A 167 -1.30 -3.28 -2.19
CA GLY A 167 0.01 -2.80 -2.59
C GLY A 167 1.17 -3.60 -1.99
N LYS A 168 2.35 -3.44 -2.57
CA LYS A 168 3.60 -4.01 -2.05
C LYS A 168 4.78 -3.09 -2.36
N PHE A 169 5.87 -3.23 -1.61
CA PHE A 169 7.16 -2.67 -2.00
C PHE A 169 7.71 -3.37 -3.25
N GLY A 170 8.62 -2.69 -3.95
CA GLY A 170 9.26 -3.16 -5.17
C GLY A 170 8.67 -2.58 -6.44
N ALA A 171 9.52 -2.31 -7.41
CA ALA A 171 9.16 -1.85 -8.74
C ALA A 171 8.49 -2.98 -9.55
N ASN A 172 7.57 -2.64 -10.46
CA ASN A 172 6.81 -3.63 -11.23
C ASN A 172 7.61 -4.35 -12.32
N ASP A 173 8.81 -3.90 -12.61
CA ASP A 173 9.76 -4.52 -13.54
C ASP A 173 10.81 -5.41 -12.84
N VAL A 174 10.70 -5.59 -11.52
CA VAL A 174 11.51 -6.54 -10.74
C VAL A 174 10.65 -7.73 -10.35
N GLU A 175 11.11 -8.93 -10.70
CA GLU A 175 10.44 -10.18 -10.29
C GLU A 175 10.78 -10.52 -8.86
N GLU A 176 9.76 -10.53 -8.00
CA GLU A 176 9.88 -10.92 -6.59
C GLU A 176 8.55 -11.47 -6.06
N ASP A 177 8.62 -12.20 -4.94
CA ASP A 177 7.43 -12.73 -4.28
C ASP A 177 6.54 -11.59 -3.77
N TRP A 178 5.21 -11.72 -4.00
CA TRP A 178 4.25 -10.72 -3.55
C TRP A 178 4.05 -10.76 -2.03
N ASP A 179 3.95 -11.96 -1.45
CA ASP A 179 3.52 -12.15 -0.06
C ASP A 179 4.43 -11.44 0.93
N ASP A 180 5.75 -11.58 0.79
CA ASP A 180 6.70 -11.01 1.75
C ASP A 180 6.74 -9.47 1.69
N GLU A 181 6.80 -8.89 0.48
CA GLU A 181 6.86 -7.43 0.34
C GLU A 181 5.50 -6.78 0.60
N ALA A 182 4.38 -7.45 0.26
CA ALA A 182 3.05 -6.96 0.58
C ALA A 182 2.75 -7.04 2.08
N ARG A 183 3.20 -8.11 2.77
CA ARG A 183 3.07 -8.20 4.23
C ARG A 183 3.87 -7.11 4.93
N ARG A 184 5.11 -6.86 4.47
CA ARG A 184 5.96 -5.80 5.02
C ARG A 184 5.35 -4.42 4.80
N TYR A 185 4.80 -4.18 3.60
CA TYR A 185 4.05 -2.97 3.26
C TYR A 185 2.81 -2.84 4.16
N TYR A 186 1.95 -3.87 4.21
CA TYR A 186 0.73 -3.88 5.00
C TYR A 186 0.99 -3.62 6.49
N ILE A 187 1.86 -4.41 7.12
CA ILE A 187 2.16 -4.29 8.56
C ILE A 187 2.81 -2.94 8.87
N GLY A 188 3.69 -2.45 8.00
CA GLY A 188 4.36 -1.16 8.14
C GLY A 188 3.40 0.03 8.10
N ILE A 189 2.52 0.05 7.13
CA ILE A 189 1.72 1.21 6.73
C ILE A 189 0.28 1.12 7.25
N VAL A 190 -0.37 -0.03 7.09
CA VAL A 190 -1.81 -0.21 7.37
C VAL A 190 -2.06 -0.95 8.69
N GLY A 191 -1.12 -1.74 9.17
CA GLY A 191 -1.30 -2.78 10.21
C GLY A 191 -2.09 -2.37 11.45
N LYS A 192 -2.00 -1.11 11.91
CA LYS A 192 -2.77 -0.57 13.02
C LYS A 192 -4.30 -0.56 12.77
N TYR A 193 -4.72 -0.51 11.53
CA TYR A 193 -6.10 -0.27 11.12
C TYR A 193 -6.82 -1.54 10.65
N GLY A 194 -6.48 -2.69 11.22
CA GLY A 194 -7.07 -3.98 10.85
C GLY A 194 -8.60 -3.99 10.82
N THR A 195 -9.26 -3.37 11.80
CA THR A 195 -10.74 -3.27 11.83
C THR A 195 -11.29 -2.54 10.61
N GLN A 196 -10.62 -1.47 10.16
CA GLN A 196 -11.02 -0.70 8.98
C GLN A 196 -10.85 -1.52 7.70
N VAL A 197 -9.74 -2.26 7.61
CA VAL A 197 -9.51 -3.18 6.49
C VAL A 197 -10.56 -4.31 6.47
N GLN A 198 -10.89 -4.90 7.62
CA GLN A 198 -11.96 -5.90 7.72
C GLN A 198 -13.32 -5.35 7.26
N ASN A 199 -13.62 -4.09 7.54
CA ASN A 199 -14.85 -3.46 7.05
C ASN A 199 -14.82 -3.26 5.53
N LEU A 200 -13.67 -2.85 4.97
CA LEU A 200 -13.49 -2.72 3.52
C LEU A 200 -13.61 -4.09 2.83
N LEU A 201 -13.01 -5.15 3.36
CA LEU A 201 -13.13 -6.52 2.83
C LEU A 201 -14.58 -7.01 2.80
N LYS A 202 -15.39 -6.68 3.81
CA LYS A 202 -16.84 -7.01 3.82
C LYS A 202 -17.58 -6.34 2.67
N VAL A 203 -17.26 -5.08 2.35
CA VAL A 203 -17.84 -4.39 1.19
C VAL A 203 -17.33 -5.01 -0.10
N ALA A 204 -16.03 -5.24 -0.23
CA ALA A 204 -15.43 -5.86 -1.40
C ALA A 204 -16.02 -7.25 -1.71
N ALA A 205 -16.37 -8.03 -0.69
CA ALA A 205 -17.01 -9.33 -0.85
C ALA A 205 -18.42 -9.27 -1.49
N THR A 206 -19.04 -8.10 -1.54
CA THR A 206 -20.33 -7.89 -2.23
C THR A 206 -20.17 -7.51 -3.70
N LEU A 207 -18.94 -7.26 -4.15
CA LEU A 207 -18.61 -6.83 -5.50
C LEU A 207 -18.06 -8.01 -6.33
N ASP A 208 -18.34 -8.04 -7.63
CA ASP A 208 -17.75 -9.02 -8.55
C ASP A 208 -16.40 -8.50 -9.09
N ILE A 209 -15.34 -8.62 -8.28
CA ILE A 209 -14.01 -8.12 -8.60
C ILE A 209 -13.25 -9.18 -9.39
N GLN A 210 -12.77 -8.81 -10.60
CA GLN A 210 -11.96 -9.66 -11.47
C GLN A 210 -10.52 -9.16 -11.63
N VAL A 211 -10.27 -7.87 -11.32
CA VAL A 211 -8.95 -7.24 -11.36
C VAL A 211 -8.84 -6.29 -10.19
N ILE A 212 -7.66 -6.29 -9.54
CA ILE A 212 -7.32 -5.29 -8.53
C ILE A 212 -6.14 -4.46 -9.05
N CYS A 213 -6.32 -3.14 -9.00
CA CYS A 213 -5.37 -2.13 -9.45
C CYS A 213 -4.90 -1.30 -8.25
N PRO A 214 -3.84 -1.71 -7.54
CA PRO A 214 -3.30 -0.96 -6.41
C PRO A 214 -2.47 0.24 -6.85
N LEU A 215 -2.17 1.16 -5.93
CA LEU A 215 -1.28 2.30 -6.18
C LEU A 215 0.21 1.93 -6.11
N HIS A 216 0.54 0.77 -5.50
CA HIS A 216 1.89 0.18 -5.50
C HIS A 216 1.86 -1.28 -5.92
N GLY A 217 2.91 -1.74 -6.58
CA GLY A 217 3.05 -3.15 -6.97
C GLY A 217 2.24 -3.56 -8.19
N PRO A 218 2.13 -4.86 -8.48
CA PRO A 218 1.55 -5.37 -9.72
C PRO A 218 0.02 -5.27 -9.75
N ILE A 219 -0.52 -5.23 -10.97
CA ILE A 219 -1.95 -5.41 -11.22
C ILE A 219 -2.28 -6.88 -10.99
N LEU A 220 -3.27 -7.15 -10.12
CA LEU A 220 -3.65 -8.51 -9.73
C LEU A 220 -4.87 -8.96 -10.55
N LYS A 221 -4.71 -10.05 -11.30
CA LYS A 221 -5.75 -10.59 -12.22
C LYS A 221 -6.05 -12.06 -11.98
N GLU A 222 -5.11 -12.78 -11.42
CA GLU A 222 -5.22 -14.22 -11.21
C GLU A 222 -5.17 -14.50 -9.70
N ASN A 223 -5.84 -15.57 -9.29
CA ASN A 223 -5.83 -16.05 -7.91
C ASN A 223 -6.17 -14.96 -6.86
N LEU A 224 -7.14 -14.09 -7.16
CA LEU A 224 -7.52 -12.98 -6.27
C LEU A 224 -7.89 -13.44 -4.85
N GLY A 225 -8.40 -14.67 -4.71
CA GLY A 225 -8.71 -15.28 -3.42
C GLY A 225 -7.50 -15.34 -2.49
N HIS A 226 -6.29 -15.60 -3.02
CA HIS A 226 -5.05 -15.62 -2.24
C HIS A 226 -4.76 -14.25 -1.61
N TYR A 227 -4.83 -13.17 -2.37
CA TYR A 227 -4.56 -11.83 -1.88
C TYR A 227 -5.59 -11.36 -0.85
N ILE A 228 -6.86 -11.70 -1.07
CA ILE A 228 -7.96 -11.41 -0.14
C ILE A 228 -7.78 -12.20 1.16
N GLU A 229 -7.42 -13.48 1.09
CA GLU A 229 -7.12 -14.32 2.26
C GLU A 229 -5.95 -13.76 3.07
N LYS A 230 -4.86 -13.31 2.42
CA LYS A 230 -3.73 -12.68 3.11
C LYS A 230 -4.15 -11.42 3.84
N TYR A 231 -4.91 -10.55 3.19
CA TYR A 231 -5.43 -9.34 3.83
C TYR A 231 -6.39 -9.65 4.98
N ASP A 232 -7.21 -10.71 4.89
CA ASP A 232 -8.07 -11.15 5.99
C ASP A 232 -7.24 -11.64 7.19
N ILE A 233 -6.23 -12.48 6.95
CA ILE A 233 -5.30 -12.97 7.99
C ILE A 233 -4.61 -11.79 8.68
N TRP A 234 -4.00 -10.88 7.92
CA TRP A 234 -3.23 -9.76 8.47
C TRP A 234 -4.12 -8.77 9.23
N SER A 235 -5.29 -8.44 8.69
CA SER A 235 -6.19 -7.45 9.27
C SER A 235 -7.02 -7.98 10.46
N SER A 236 -7.19 -9.28 10.57
CA SER A 236 -7.77 -9.94 11.75
C SER A 236 -6.73 -10.28 12.81
N TYR A 237 -5.44 -10.02 12.54
CA TYR A 237 -4.30 -10.43 13.37
C TYR A 237 -4.27 -11.95 13.64
N ALA A 238 -4.72 -12.73 12.68
CA ALA A 238 -4.66 -14.19 12.74
C ALA A 238 -3.21 -14.68 12.56
N VAL A 239 -2.94 -15.87 13.03
CA VAL A 239 -1.63 -16.51 12.85
C VAL A 239 -1.46 -16.94 11.41
N GLU A 240 -0.45 -16.41 10.72
CA GLU A 240 -0.13 -16.80 9.35
C GLU A 240 0.82 -18.01 9.30
N LYS A 241 1.80 -18.03 10.21
CA LYS A 241 2.83 -19.10 10.29
C LYS A 241 2.78 -19.79 11.66
N GLU A 242 2.49 -21.08 11.66
CA GLU A 242 2.64 -21.89 12.86
C GLU A 242 4.11 -22.04 13.20
N GLY A 243 4.52 -21.48 14.35
CA GLY A 243 5.91 -21.49 14.75
C GLY A 243 6.24 -20.49 15.84
N VAL A 244 7.55 -20.23 15.98
CA VAL A 244 8.08 -19.33 17.01
C VAL A 244 9.13 -18.41 16.37
N MET A 245 8.94 -17.09 16.51
CA MET A 245 10.02 -16.13 16.28
C MET A 245 10.79 -15.89 17.56
N ILE A 246 12.12 -15.96 17.52
CA ILE A 246 13.04 -15.58 18.60
C ILE A 246 13.79 -14.33 18.17
N ALA A 247 13.35 -13.17 18.63
CA ALA A 247 14.03 -11.90 18.41
C ALA A 247 15.05 -11.65 19.54
N TYR A 248 16.30 -11.42 19.21
CA TYR A 248 17.32 -11.23 20.23
C TYR A 248 18.26 -10.05 19.96
N THR A 249 18.87 -9.56 21.05
CA THR A 249 20.06 -8.71 21.01
C THR A 249 21.12 -9.30 21.92
N SER A 250 22.41 -9.20 21.52
CA SER A 250 23.50 -9.79 22.29
C SER A 250 24.76 -8.92 22.18
N VAL A 251 25.42 -8.64 23.31
CA VAL A 251 26.68 -7.86 23.34
C VAL A 251 27.87 -8.77 23.16
N TYR A 252 28.01 -9.80 24.00
CA TYR A 252 29.16 -10.71 24.04
C TYR A 252 28.84 -12.14 23.62
N GLY A 253 27.71 -12.38 22.97
CA GLY A 253 27.32 -13.68 22.44
C GLY A 253 26.54 -14.59 23.39
N ASN A 254 26.42 -14.27 24.70
CA ASN A 254 25.73 -15.14 25.66
C ASN A 254 24.22 -15.23 25.37
N THR A 255 23.55 -14.09 25.12
CA THR A 255 22.11 -14.07 24.76
C THR A 255 21.89 -14.72 23.40
N LYS A 256 22.79 -14.49 22.42
CA LYS A 256 22.77 -15.19 21.13
C LYS A 256 22.80 -16.70 21.32
N LYS A 257 23.76 -17.22 22.11
CA LYS A 257 23.87 -18.65 22.39
C LYS A 257 22.62 -19.21 23.07
N ALA A 258 22.00 -18.45 23.98
CA ALA A 258 20.75 -18.85 24.63
C ALA A 258 19.59 -18.94 23.62
N ALA A 259 19.46 -17.93 22.72
CA ALA A 259 18.47 -17.91 21.65
C ALA A 259 18.63 -19.09 20.68
N GLU A 260 19.86 -19.34 20.21
CA GLU A 260 20.18 -20.47 19.34
C GLU A 260 19.95 -21.83 20.02
N THR A 261 20.26 -21.94 21.32
CA THR A 261 19.98 -23.15 22.10
C THR A 261 18.48 -23.40 22.26
N LEU A 262 17.69 -22.33 22.46
CA LEU A 262 16.24 -22.41 22.51
C LEU A 262 15.67 -22.85 21.16
N ALA A 263 16.15 -22.27 20.07
CA ALA A 263 15.72 -22.63 18.72
C ALA A 263 15.93 -24.13 18.45
N ALA A 264 17.14 -24.65 18.68
CA ALA A 264 17.45 -26.06 18.50
C ALA A 264 16.55 -26.97 19.36
N LYS A 265 16.23 -26.55 20.58
CA LYS A 265 15.31 -27.32 21.45
C LYS A 265 13.86 -27.31 20.98
N LEU A 266 13.40 -26.19 20.38
CA LEU A 266 12.06 -26.10 19.80
C LEU A 266 11.94 -26.99 18.57
N GLU A 267 12.96 -27.00 17.71
CA GLU A 267 13.06 -27.88 16.54
C GLU A 267 13.09 -29.34 16.94
N GLU A 268 13.91 -29.71 17.95
CA GLU A 268 13.97 -31.08 18.51
C GLU A 268 12.61 -31.53 19.05
N LYS A 269 11.81 -30.62 19.58
CA LYS A 269 10.45 -30.87 20.07
C LYS A 269 9.36 -30.83 18.99
N GLY A 270 9.73 -30.66 17.74
CA GLY A 270 8.82 -30.69 16.61
C GLY A 270 8.09 -29.35 16.35
N CYS A 271 8.67 -28.24 16.78
CA CYS A 271 8.15 -26.92 16.33
C CYS A 271 8.27 -26.82 14.80
N PRO A 272 7.17 -26.52 14.07
CA PRO A 272 7.17 -26.61 12.60
C PRO A 272 8.07 -25.56 11.94
N ASP A 273 8.24 -24.39 12.57
CA ASP A 273 9.09 -23.31 12.09
C ASP A 273 9.67 -22.50 13.25
N VAL A 274 10.98 -22.22 13.21
CA VAL A 274 11.68 -21.43 14.22
C VAL A 274 12.55 -20.38 13.53
N TYR A 275 12.11 -19.13 13.59
CA TYR A 275 12.84 -18.01 13.02
C TYR A 275 13.65 -17.27 14.09
N VAL A 276 14.97 -17.21 13.94
CA VAL A 276 15.89 -16.54 14.88
C VAL A 276 16.38 -15.24 14.27
N CYS A 277 16.09 -14.10 14.90
CA CYS A 277 16.38 -12.77 14.39
C CYS A 277 17.33 -11.99 15.32
N ASP A 278 18.50 -11.60 14.79
CA ASP A 278 19.41 -10.65 15.46
C ASP A 278 19.00 -9.22 15.13
N LEU A 279 18.29 -8.56 16.04
CA LEU A 279 17.77 -7.20 15.84
C LEU A 279 18.85 -6.13 15.63
N ALA A 280 20.10 -6.42 15.99
CA ALA A 280 21.22 -5.48 15.74
C ALA A 280 21.74 -5.56 14.30
N ARG A 281 21.32 -6.55 13.51
CA ARG A 281 21.80 -6.84 12.15
C ARG A 281 20.69 -6.98 11.13
N ALA A 282 19.48 -7.24 11.59
CA ALA A 282 18.31 -7.34 10.72
C ALA A 282 17.77 -5.96 10.35
N ASP A 283 17.11 -5.87 9.19
CA ASP A 283 16.21 -4.77 8.89
C ASP A 283 15.05 -4.76 9.90
N MET A 284 14.79 -3.61 10.52
CA MET A 284 13.80 -3.51 11.60
C MET A 284 12.37 -3.73 11.08
N ALA A 285 12.05 -3.22 9.91
CA ALA A 285 10.72 -3.41 9.31
C ALA A 285 10.47 -4.89 8.98
N ARG A 286 11.49 -5.59 8.50
CA ARG A 286 11.45 -7.03 8.24
C ARG A 286 11.30 -7.83 9.54
N ALA A 287 11.97 -7.43 10.60
CA ALA A 287 11.83 -8.07 11.91
C ALA A 287 10.40 -7.89 12.47
N VAL A 288 9.83 -6.70 12.33
CA VAL A 288 8.45 -6.39 12.75
C VAL A 288 7.43 -7.19 11.95
N GLU A 289 7.54 -7.21 10.64
CA GLU A 289 6.68 -8.01 9.75
C GLU A 289 6.67 -9.48 10.14
N ASN A 290 7.86 -10.06 10.35
CA ASN A 290 7.96 -11.45 10.79
C ASN A 290 7.32 -11.68 12.16
N ALA A 291 7.43 -10.74 13.10
CA ALA A 291 6.77 -10.88 14.41
C ALA A 291 5.24 -11.00 14.29
N PHE A 292 4.62 -10.31 13.33
CA PHE A 292 3.18 -10.41 13.08
C PHE A 292 2.78 -11.70 12.35
N SER A 293 3.69 -12.33 11.63
CA SER A 293 3.39 -13.58 10.91
C SER A 293 3.35 -14.81 11.82
N TYR A 294 4.10 -14.83 12.93
CA TYR A 294 4.19 -15.96 13.85
C TYR A 294 3.19 -15.91 15.01
N GLY A 295 2.69 -17.05 15.42
CA GLY A 295 1.78 -17.17 16.56
C GLY A 295 2.46 -17.00 17.93
N LYS A 296 3.80 -17.08 18.00
CA LYS A 296 4.56 -16.98 19.24
C LYS A 296 5.83 -16.20 19.04
N LEU A 297 6.09 -15.26 19.96
CA LEU A 297 7.28 -14.40 19.96
C LEU A 297 8.06 -14.57 21.26
N VAL A 298 9.37 -14.81 21.14
CA VAL A 298 10.32 -14.81 22.25
C VAL A 298 11.23 -13.61 22.13
N LEU A 299 11.32 -12.79 23.18
CA LEU A 299 12.21 -11.63 23.26
C LEU A 299 13.39 -11.97 24.18
N ALA A 300 14.59 -11.97 23.63
CA ALA A 300 15.83 -12.28 24.36
C ALA A 300 16.81 -11.09 24.26
N THR A 301 17.05 -10.41 25.37
CA THR A 301 17.88 -9.19 25.38
C THR A 301 18.80 -9.13 26.60
N THR A 302 19.81 -8.28 26.50
CA THR A 302 20.67 -7.92 27.63
C THR A 302 20.22 -6.60 28.27
N THR A 303 20.47 -6.47 29.58
CA THR A 303 20.40 -5.16 30.23
C THR A 303 21.54 -4.28 29.74
N TYR A 304 21.25 -3.03 29.41
CA TYR A 304 22.21 -2.04 28.97
C TYR A 304 21.85 -0.66 29.55
N ASN A 305 22.79 -0.02 30.23
CA ASN A 305 22.54 1.24 30.94
C ASN A 305 21.29 1.21 31.85
N ALA A 306 21.12 0.13 32.60
CA ALA A 306 19.98 -0.15 33.49
C ALA A 306 18.60 -0.17 32.78
N ASP A 307 18.55 -0.40 31.47
CA ASP A 307 17.33 -0.49 30.66
C ASP A 307 17.45 -1.66 29.66
N ILE A 308 16.42 -1.85 28.84
CA ILE A 308 16.42 -2.78 27.71
C ILE A 308 17.44 -2.30 26.67
N PHE A 309 18.14 -3.23 26.03
CA PHE A 309 19.08 -2.90 24.94
C PHE A 309 18.35 -2.12 23.82
N PRO A 310 18.96 -1.04 23.26
CA PRO A 310 18.27 -0.09 22.39
C PRO A 310 17.51 -0.71 21.20
N PHE A 311 18.09 -1.64 20.46
CA PHE A 311 17.42 -2.27 19.32
C PHE A 311 16.20 -3.09 19.73
N MET A 312 16.22 -3.75 20.88
CA MET A 312 15.05 -4.46 21.41
C MET A 312 13.96 -3.48 21.84
N LYS A 313 14.35 -2.33 22.43
CA LYS A 313 13.40 -1.27 22.80
C LYS A 313 12.68 -0.71 21.58
N ILE A 314 13.43 -0.35 20.54
CA ILE A 314 12.89 0.12 19.26
C ILE A 314 11.96 -0.94 18.65
N PHE A 315 12.35 -2.22 18.66
CA PHE A 315 11.51 -3.29 18.14
C PHE A 315 10.16 -3.40 18.86
N ILE A 316 10.17 -3.33 20.20
CA ILE A 316 8.94 -3.34 21.01
C ILE A 316 8.08 -2.11 20.72
N GLU A 317 8.69 -0.93 20.58
CA GLU A 317 7.98 0.31 20.22
C GLU A 317 7.30 0.19 18.85
N HIS A 318 7.97 -0.39 17.87
CA HIS A 318 7.40 -0.64 16.54
C HIS A 318 6.23 -1.64 16.59
N LEU A 319 6.34 -2.71 17.38
CA LEU A 319 5.25 -3.67 17.55
C LEU A 319 4.02 -2.99 18.17
N THR A 320 4.21 -2.25 19.28
CA THR A 320 3.11 -1.61 20.01
C THR A 320 2.47 -0.45 19.23
N ALA A 321 3.20 0.18 18.31
CA ALA A 321 2.64 1.23 17.46
C ALA A 321 1.67 0.68 16.40
N ARG A 322 1.75 -0.61 16.07
CA ARG A 322 0.96 -1.26 15.00
C ARG A 322 -0.20 -2.10 15.51
N ASN A 323 -0.29 -2.29 16.83
CA ASN A 323 -1.38 -3.01 17.47
C ASN A 323 -1.71 -2.44 18.85
#